data_df8d117c63d252d0136609541d8b6b06
#
_entry.id   df8d117c63d252d0136609541d8b6b06
#
_cell.length_a   1.000
_cell.length_b   1.000
_cell.length_c   1.000
_cell.angle_alpha   90.00
_cell.angle_beta   90.00
_cell.angle_gamma   90.00
#
_symmetry.space_group_name_H-M   'P 1'
#
loop_
_entity.id
_entity.type
_entity.pdbx_description
1 polymer ?
#
loop_
_entity_poly.entity_id
_entity_poly.type
_entity_poly.pdbx_seq_one_letter_code
_entity_poly.pdbx_strand_id
1 'polypeptide(L)'
;MIYRSSFYTILTVFLFIQGCSSKKQSAGDFSLSNFDVKESTIAYSDFIGSNDCQTCHLDIYSEWKISTHGQAGGIPNSDRVIAPFTSEPIQLADAIVYPEKKNGIYQFRIRYKESEYEEVIRVEAVIGKGFLYGGGTQTFFGEYPDGTYRFLPFDFSKDESSWFVQLKSDEKWAKINKSIGMIDLYNWPPHRVLGEVEDISNCQQCHGSQIITEKLDSGYDTKFVSLSVNCESCHGPAKNHVTIMSNIVKNIVNTKQSIGIASLFGQQPKESLDLCFQCHAVKTPLKPGYLPGENLSEFYSLRMALLGNENPYSIDGRIKSFGYQQNHLFSDCFLSGSMTCISCHNPHSQNYQDINRIALIDRFDDRQCTSCHMAKINDISSHTFHDAESEGSSCISCHMPFRQQRAIGTEIKYTRSDHTISIPRPVYDSSQGFESSCIQCHSDISENKLQTIVDDWYGPIKPQNPVIANRLKITESTLGDDAAKLLLQPDLVHSMGQFSNLSYFIKRYLTPGMEFLDPEIVQKLITYAKSEDIDLKALALAGLHYSQYNNLKIQKFIVKELDELGDKEESVRRRWGLILDYFGTVYYLSGDRPNAIQCYELARQVLPDDKTIKTNLSRARS
;
A
#
# COMPACT_ATOMS: atom_id res chain seq x y z
N MET A 1 -88.38 -27.01 48.71
CA MET A 1 -87.85 -28.00 49.69
C MET A 1 -86.89 -28.91 48.97
N ILE A 2 -85.81 -29.17 49.59
CA ILE A 2 -84.72 -30.09 49.23
C ILE A 2 -83.66 -29.56 48.25
N TYR A 3 -82.57 -29.13 48.86
CA TYR A 3 -81.27 -28.86 48.27
C TYR A 3 -80.60 -30.13 47.75
N ARG A 4 -80.00 -30.08 46.54
CA ARG A 4 -78.95 -31.02 46.13
C ARG A 4 -77.68 -30.25 45.79
N SER A 5 -76.66 -30.41 46.59
CA SER A 5 -75.28 -29.96 46.36
C SER A 5 -74.58 -30.81 45.30
N SER A 6 -74.07 -30.20 44.27
CA SER A 6 -73.18 -30.89 43.33
C SER A 6 -71.76 -30.41 43.58
N PHE A 7 -70.93 -31.37 43.95
CA PHE A 7 -69.48 -31.21 44.04
C PHE A 7 -68.88 -31.14 42.65
N TYR A 8 -68.21 -30.01 42.32
CA TYR A 8 -67.35 -29.89 41.15
C TYR A 8 -65.90 -30.16 41.59
N THR A 9 -65.35 -31.31 41.14
CA THR A 9 -63.94 -31.64 41.28
C THR A 9 -63.16 -30.84 40.21
N ILE A 10 -62.35 -29.86 40.65
CA ILE A 10 -61.43 -29.15 39.79
C ILE A 10 -60.17 -30.01 39.63
N LEU A 11 -60.00 -30.52 38.40
CA LEU A 11 -58.77 -31.22 37.99
C LEU A 11 -57.76 -30.20 37.56
N THR A 12 -56.76 -29.87 38.39
CA THR A 12 -55.68 -28.96 38.08
C THR A 12 -54.63 -29.72 37.25
N VAL A 13 -54.62 -29.48 35.93
CA VAL A 13 -53.56 -29.98 35.04
C VAL A 13 -52.35 -29.05 35.17
N PHE A 14 -51.30 -29.53 35.83
CA PHE A 14 -49.98 -28.90 35.81
C PHE A 14 -49.32 -29.16 34.44
N LEU A 15 -49.39 -28.17 33.56
CA LEU A 15 -48.54 -28.13 32.35
C LEU A 15 -47.10 -27.77 32.77
N PHE A 16 -46.24 -28.78 32.81
CA PHE A 16 -44.79 -28.55 32.83
C PHE A 16 -44.36 -27.92 31.48
N ILE A 17 -44.26 -26.63 31.46
CA ILE A 17 -43.52 -25.93 30.40
C ILE A 17 -42.03 -26.14 30.69
N GLN A 18 -41.43 -27.17 30.08
CA GLN A 18 -40.00 -27.25 29.96
C GLN A 18 -39.58 -26.15 29.00
N GLY A 19 -39.21 -24.99 29.55
CA GLY A 19 -38.50 -23.95 28.83
C GLY A 19 -37.14 -24.50 28.41
N CYS A 20 -36.98 -24.83 27.14
CA CYS A 20 -35.66 -24.93 26.53
C CYS A 20 -35.00 -23.57 26.64
N SER A 21 -34.32 -23.30 27.73
CA SER A 21 -33.34 -22.24 27.77
C SER A 21 -32.17 -22.70 26.90
N SER A 22 -32.16 -22.30 25.65
CA SER A 22 -30.94 -22.36 24.85
C SER A 22 -29.94 -21.45 25.56
N LYS A 23 -29.01 -22.05 26.33
CA LYS A 23 -27.80 -21.33 26.75
C LYS A 23 -27.15 -20.82 25.50
N LYS A 24 -27.22 -19.50 25.26
CA LYS A 24 -26.34 -18.84 24.31
C LYS A 24 -24.90 -19.17 24.77
N GLN A 25 -24.26 -20.07 24.06
CA GLN A 25 -22.84 -20.35 24.26
C GLN A 25 -22.11 -19.03 24.02
N SER A 26 -21.44 -18.55 25.04
CA SER A 26 -20.66 -17.30 24.91
C SER A 26 -19.48 -17.53 23.97
N ALA A 27 -19.08 -16.51 23.24
CA ALA A 27 -17.90 -16.51 22.36
C ALA A 27 -16.59 -16.95 23.09
N GLY A 28 -16.66 -17.17 24.41
CA GLY A 28 -15.52 -17.54 25.25
C GLY A 28 -15.00 -18.96 25.12
N ASP A 29 -15.74 -19.87 24.47
CA ASP A 29 -15.33 -21.29 24.39
C ASP A 29 -14.52 -21.62 23.11
N PHE A 30 -14.38 -20.68 22.18
CA PHE A 30 -13.58 -20.86 20.98
C PHE A 30 -12.15 -20.39 21.25
N SER A 31 -11.25 -21.33 21.48
CA SER A 31 -9.81 -21.07 21.72
C SER A 31 -8.98 -21.66 20.60
N LEU A 32 -8.06 -20.86 20.07
CA LEU A 32 -7.05 -21.28 19.10
C LEU A 32 -5.73 -21.52 19.84
N SER A 33 -4.91 -22.45 19.34
CA SER A 33 -3.57 -22.71 19.87
C SER A 33 -2.70 -21.45 19.74
N ASN A 34 -1.79 -21.23 20.69
CA ASN A 34 -0.78 -20.19 20.58
C ASN A 34 0.23 -20.56 19.48
N PHE A 35 0.87 -19.56 18.88
CA PHE A 35 1.98 -19.73 17.95
C PHE A 35 3.11 -18.75 18.30
N ASP A 36 4.34 -19.17 18.06
CA ASP A 36 5.53 -18.35 18.33
C ASP A 36 5.94 -17.57 17.09
N VAL A 37 6.20 -16.27 17.25
CA VAL A 37 6.75 -15.40 16.20
C VAL A 37 8.26 -15.54 16.20
N LYS A 38 8.85 -15.92 15.06
CA LYS A 38 10.29 -15.94 14.88
C LYS A 38 10.83 -14.54 14.70
N GLU A 39 11.77 -14.14 15.54
CA GLU A 39 12.48 -12.88 15.40
C GLU A 39 13.58 -12.97 14.31
N SER A 40 13.85 -11.85 13.64
CA SER A 40 14.96 -11.77 12.69
C SER A 40 16.31 -11.85 13.40
N THR A 41 17.25 -12.63 12.83
CA THR A 41 18.63 -12.78 13.37
C THR A 41 19.63 -11.84 12.73
N ILE A 42 19.19 -10.93 11.82
CA ILE A 42 20.09 -10.05 11.07
C ILE A 42 20.38 -8.80 11.87
N ALA A 43 21.66 -8.51 12.04
CA ALA A 43 22.13 -7.34 12.74
C ALA A 43 22.35 -6.14 11.79
N TYR A 44 22.21 -4.94 12.31
CA TYR A 44 22.56 -3.70 11.59
C TYR A 44 23.97 -3.75 11.01
N SER A 45 24.94 -4.35 11.73
CA SER A 45 26.33 -4.53 11.31
C SER A 45 26.56 -5.48 10.11
N ASP A 46 25.50 -6.14 9.62
CA ASP A 46 25.58 -6.99 8.43
C ASP A 46 25.43 -6.19 7.12
N PHE A 47 25.05 -4.93 7.23
CA PHE A 47 24.99 -3.97 6.14
C PHE A 47 26.27 -3.15 6.07
N ILE A 48 26.78 -2.91 4.86
CA ILE A 48 28.09 -2.27 4.63
C ILE A 48 28.00 -0.97 3.80
N GLY A 49 26.84 -0.73 3.14
CA GLY A 49 26.63 0.43 2.26
C GLY A 49 27.18 0.26 0.85
N SER A 50 26.69 1.08 -0.08
CA SER A 50 27.01 0.96 -1.51
C SER A 50 28.46 1.26 -1.87
N ASN A 51 29.19 2.00 -1.05
CA ASN A 51 30.58 2.34 -1.37
C ASN A 51 31.50 1.11 -1.43
N ASP A 52 31.23 0.11 -0.59
CA ASP A 52 31.99 -1.14 -0.60
C ASP A 52 31.73 -1.98 -1.86
N CYS A 53 30.52 -1.85 -2.43
CA CYS A 53 30.15 -2.53 -3.68
C CYS A 53 30.91 -1.96 -4.90
N GLN A 54 31.26 -0.67 -4.87
CA GLN A 54 31.97 0.02 -5.96
C GLN A 54 33.25 -0.68 -6.38
N THR A 55 33.99 -1.25 -5.43
CA THR A 55 35.31 -1.86 -5.68
C THR A 55 35.25 -3.01 -6.71
N CYS A 56 34.14 -3.76 -6.73
CA CYS A 56 33.96 -4.91 -7.62
C CYS A 56 32.92 -4.67 -8.71
N HIS A 57 31.97 -3.75 -8.48
CA HIS A 57 30.80 -3.50 -9.36
C HIS A 57 30.79 -2.04 -9.86
N LEU A 58 31.95 -1.52 -10.35
CA LEU A 58 32.12 -0.12 -10.71
C LEU A 58 31.11 0.39 -11.73
N ASP A 59 30.82 -0.37 -12.79
CA ASP A 59 29.94 0.04 -13.87
C ASP A 59 28.49 0.18 -13.34
N ILE A 60 27.98 -0.83 -12.66
CA ILE A 60 26.65 -0.85 -12.04
C ILE A 60 26.54 0.25 -10.97
N TYR A 61 27.58 0.42 -10.16
CA TYR A 61 27.61 1.48 -9.15
C TYR A 61 27.51 2.87 -9.79
N SER A 62 28.20 3.09 -10.91
CA SER A 62 28.20 4.37 -11.61
C SER A 62 26.82 4.70 -12.20
N GLU A 63 26.14 3.71 -12.79
CA GLU A 63 24.77 3.85 -13.26
C GLU A 63 23.80 4.16 -12.10
N TRP A 64 23.87 3.37 -11.01
CA TRP A 64 23.01 3.57 -9.86
C TRP A 64 23.23 4.93 -9.20
N LYS A 65 24.47 5.39 -9.06
CA LYS A 65 24.81 6.65 -8.37
C LYS A 65 24.13 7.86 -8.96
N ILE A 66 23.92 7.89 -10.28
CA ILE A 66 23.26 8.99 -10.99
C ILE A 66 21.76 8.74 -11.20
N SER A 67 21.27 7.56 -10.88
CA SER A 67 19.86 7.17 -11.03
C SER A 67 18.95 7.89 -10.04
N THR A 68 17.62 7.81 -10.28
CA THR A 68 16.61 8.35 -9.36
C THR A 68 16.66 7.66 -7.98
N HIS A 69 16.98 6.37 -7.92
CA HIS A 69 17.16 5.64 -6.66
C HIS A 69 18.39 6.14 -5.89
N GLY A 70 19.55 6.19 -6.51
CA GLY A 70 20.78 6.66 -5.88
C GLY A 70 20.72 8.14 -5.47
N GLN A 71 19.83 8.91 -6.08
CA GLN A 71 19.60 10.31 -5.78
C GLN A 71 18.32 10.59 -4.98
N ALA A 72 17.59 9.54 -4.55
CA ALA A 72 16.31 9.67 -3.87
C ALA A 72 16.37 10.43 -2.53
N GLY A 73 17.52 10.50 -1.90
CA GLY A 73 17.73 11.18 -0.63
C GLY A 73 19.20 11.27 -0.25
N GLY A 74 19.48 11.70 0.95
CA GLY A 74 20.84 11.72 1.49
C GLY A 74 21.10 12.79 2.55
N ILE A 75 22.36 12.85 2.97
CA ILE A 75 22.85 13.91 3.85
C ILE A 75 22.86 15.24 3.07
N PRO A 76 22.39 16.36 3.66
CA PRO A 76 22.35 17.65 3.01
C PRO A 76 23.73 18.13 2.56
N ASN A 77 23.87 18.46 1.28
CA ASN A 77 25.06 19.10 0.72
C ASN A 77 24.67 19.92 -0.52
N SER A 78 25.62 20.61 -1.15
CA SER A 78 25.37 21.49 -2.30
C SER A 78 24.82 20.74 -3.53
N ASP A 79 25.13 19.45 -3.67
CA ASP A 79 24.71 18.68 -4.83
C ASP A 79 23.30 18.07 -4.63
N ARG A 80 22.87 17.91 -3.38
CA ARG A 80 21.59 17.27 -3.03
C ARG A 80 20.48 18.28 -2.73
N VAL A 81 20.80 19.38 -2.05
CA VAL A 81 19.82 20.39 -1.68
C VAL A 81 19.54 21.28 -2.90
N ILE A 82 18.31 21.19 -3.43
CA ILE A 82 17.84 22.00 -4.57
C ILE A 82 17.03 23.21 -4.12
N ALA A 83 16.47 23.16 -2.91
CA ALA A 83 15.71 24.26 -2.34
C ALA A 83 16.60 25.45 -2.02
N PRO A 84 16.11 26.70 -2.14
CA PRO A 84 16.89 27.91 -1.90
C PRO A 84 17.05 28.16 -0.37
N PHE A 85 18.18 27.71 0.19
CA PHE A 85 18.58 28.06 1.57
C PHE A 85 19.39 29.36 1.56
N THR A 86 18.77 30.43 1.06
CA THR A 86 19.38 31.75 0.82
C THR A 86 19.04 32.77 1.91
N SER A 87 18.35 32.38 2.95
CA SER A 87 17.80 33.25 3.98
C SER A 87 16.65 34.16 3.53
N GLU A 88 16.10 33.93 2.33
CA GLU A 88 14.87 34.59 1.91
C GLU A 88 13.69 34.13 2.78
N PRO A 89 12.92 35.07 3.36
CA PRO A 89 11.91 34.73 4.33
C PRO A 89 10.66 34.13 3.69
N ILE A 90 10.22 33.00 4.20
CA ILE A 90 8.92 32.41 3.92
C ILE A 90 7.92 33.03 4.92
N GLN A 91 6.92 33.76 4.40
CA GLN A 91 5.96 34.50 5.21
C GLN A 91 4.72 33.64 5.49
N LEU A 92 4.52 33.30 6.77
CA LEU A 92 3.29 32.70 7.29
C LEU A 92 2.45 33.72 8.06
N ALA A 93 1.23 33.37 8.43
CA ALA A 93 0.33 34.26 9.18
C ALA A 93 0.92 34.65 10.55
N ASP A 94 1.45 33.69 11.27
CA ASP A 94 1.92 33.77 12.66
C ASP A 94 3.44 33.66 12.83
N ALA A 95 4.18 33.33 11.75
CA ALA A 95 5.63 33.14 11.79
C ALA A 95 6.32 33.60 10.50
N ILE A 96 7.64 33.77 10.60
CA ILE A 96 8.55 33.95 9.46
C ILE A 96 9.59 32.85 9.54
N VAL A 97 9.69 32.05 8.48
CA VAL A 97 10.64 30.94 8.38
C VAL A 97 11.77 31.34 7.44
N TYR A 98 13.00 31.18 7.88
CA TYR A 98 14.20 31.48 7.11
C TYR A 98 14.92 30.14 6.80
N PRO A 99 14.78 29.60 5.57
CA PRO A 99 15.67 28.54 5.10
C PRO A 99 17.03 29.11 4.86
N GLU A 100 18.03 28.73 5.65
CA GLU A 100 19.37 29.33 5.60
C GLU A 100 20.49 28.30 5.68
N LYS A 101 21.62 28.64 5.08
CA LYS A 101 22.87 27.87 5.20
C LYS A 101 23.86 28.66 6.00
N LYS A 102 24.15 28.24 7.24
CA LYS A 102 25.07 28.90 8.16
C LYS A 102 26.22 27.99 8.51
N ASN A 103 27.46 28.42 8.30
CA ASN A 103 28.67 27.62 8.54
C ASN A 103 28.64 26.24 7.86
N GLY A 104 28.07 26.15 6.66
CA GLY A 104 27.94 24.90 5.92
C GLY A 104 26.71 24.04 6.29
N ILE A 105 26.01 24.38 7.37
CA ILE A 105 24.85 23.64 7.89
C ILE A 105 23.56 24.24 7.31
N TYR A 106 22.69 23.38 6.78
CA TYR A 106 21.35 23.75 6.32
C TYR A 106 20.40 23.72 7.52
N GLN A 107 19.58 24.77 7.69
CA GLN A 107 18.66 24.89 8.81
C GLN A 107 17.44 25.74 8.47
N PHE A 108 16.35 25.51 9.17
CA PHE A 108 15.20 26.40 9.21
C PHE A 108 15.23 27.19 10.51
N ARG A 109 15.28 28.52 10.42
CA ARG A 109 15.14 29.42 11.56
C ARG A 109 13.73 29.99 11.52
N ILE A 110 12.94 29.74 12.56
CA ILE A 110 11.54 30.10 12.68
C ILE A 110 11.41 31.18 13.73
N ARG A 111 10.90 32.34 13.35
CA ARG A 111 10.60 33.45 14.24
C ARG A 111 9.09 33.65 14.31
N TYR A 112 8.53 33.50 15.48
CA TYR A 112 7.11 33.72 15.72
C TYR A 112 6.82 35.22 15.85
N LYS A 113 5.73 35.71 15.22
CA LYS A 113 5.42 37.15 15.16
C LYS A 113 4.97 37.74 16.47
N GLU A 114 4.33 36.94 17.31
CA GLU A 114 3.75 37.38 18.60
C GLU A 114 4.66 37.09 19.81
N SER A 115 5.87 36.61 19.58
CA SER A 115 6.81 36.31 20.64
C SER A 115 8.25 36.60 20.22
N GLU A 116 9.14 36.80 21.19
CA GLU A 116 10.59 36.88 20.95
C GLU A 116 11.22 35.49 20.76
N TYR A 117 10.40 34.42 20.81
CA TYR A 117 10.89 33.06 20.70
C TYR A 117 11.30 32.78 19.25
N GLU A 118 12.49 32.23 19.10
CA GLU A 118 13.07 31.79 17.85
C GLU A 118 13.50 30.33 17.98
N GLU A 119 13.10 29.53 17.01
CA GLU A 119 13.45 28.13 16.93
C GLU A 119 14.38 27.89 15.73
N VAL A 120 15.45 27.10 15.93
CA VAL A 120 16.37 26.72 14.86
C VAL A 120 16.39 25.21 14.76
N ILE A 121 15.99 24.69 13.61
CA ILE A 121 15.95 23.26 13.32
C ILE A 121 17.00 22.97 12.24
N ARG A 122 18.00 22.20 12.61
CA ARG A 122 19.04 21.75 11.71
C ARG A 122 18.49 20.66 10.77
N VAL A 123 18.80 20.72 9.48
CA VAL A 123 18.40 19.71 8.49
C VAL A 123 19.46 18.61 8.45
N GLU A 124 19.07 17.38 8.79
CA GLU A 124 19.93 16.21 8.85
C GLU A 124 19.75 15.26 7.67
N ALA A 125 18.56 15.26 7.06
CA ALA A 125 18.29 14.43 5.90
C ALA A 125 17.41 15.16 4.89
N VAL A 126 17.60 14.85 3.62
CA VAL A 126 16.74 15.29 2.51
C VAL A 126 16.22 14.10 1.74
N ILE A 127 14.98 14.21 1.25
CA ILE A 127 14.35 13.25 0.35
C ILE A 127 13.92 13.99 -0.91
N GLY A 128 14.16 13.36 -2.07
CA GLY A 128 13.90 13.98 -3.37
C GLY A 128 14.99 14.91 -3.85
N LYS A 129 15.12 15.03 -5.17
CA LYS A 129 16.09 15.93 -5.83
C LYS A 129 15.49 16.65 -7.05
N GLY A 130 14.18 16.63 -7.21
CA GLY A 130 13.56 17.30 -8.35
C GLY A 130 13.86 16.67 -9.70
N PHE A 131 13.75 15.34 -9.81
CA PHE A 131 13.93 14.66 -11.08
C PHE A 131 12.83 14.97 -12.09
N LEU A 132 13.21 14.98 -13.37
CA LEU A 132 12.51 15.55 -14.52
C LEU A 132 11.06 15.08 -14.70
N TYR A 133 10.71 13.87 -14.36
CA TYR A 133 9.40 13.30 -14.70
C TYR A 133 8.58 12.87 -13.48
N GLY A 134 9.02 13.23 -12.29
CA GLY A 134 8.42 12.69 -11.09
C GLY A 134 7.87 13.70 -10.09
N GLY A 135 7.77 14.94 -10.47
CA GLY A 135 7.48 16.00 -9.52
C GLY A 135 8.71 16.33 -8.70
N GLY A 136 9.34 17.42 -9.06
CA GLY A 136 10.57 17.90 -8.46
C GLY A 136 10.40 18.47 -7.07
N THR A 137 9.83 17.70 -6.13
CA THR A 137 9.72 18.09 -4.72
C THR A 137 10.90 17.60 -3.91
N GLN A 138 11.27 18.39 -2.92
CA GLN A 138 12.27 18.07 -1.92
C GLN A 138 11.71 18.28 -0.52
N THR A 139 11.95 17.32 0.33
CA THR A 139 11.46 17.20 1.69
C THR A 139 12.63 17.13 2.66
N PHE A 140 12.46 17.60 3.89
CA PHE A 140 13.53 17.76 4.87
C PHE A 140 13.20 17.07 6.19
N PHE A 141 14.24 16.53 6.84
CA PHE A 141 14.18 16.04 8.23
C PHE A 141 15.09 16.86 9.10
N GLY A 142 14.59 17.27 10.25
CA GLY A 142 15.32 18.03 11.25
C GLY A 142 15.65 17.19 12.48
N GLU A 143 16.82 17.48 13.08
CA GLU A 143 17.21 16.90 14.35
C GLU A 143 16.42 17.55 15.49
N TYR A 144 15.96 16.72 16.43
CA TYR A 144 15.24 17.14 17.62
C TYR A 144 16.02 16.81 18.90
N PRO A 145 15.78 17.55 20.01
CA PRO A 145 16.55 17.38 21.24
C PRO A 145 16.47 15.99 21.88
N ASP A 146 15.47 15.21 21.52
CA ASP A 146 15.31 13.82 21.97
C ASP A 146 16.12 12.81 21.14
N GLY A 147 16.92 13.27 20.18
CA GLY A 147 17.74 12.43 19.28
C GLY A 147 16.97 11.86 18.08
N THR A 148 15.70 12.22 17.91
CA THR A 148 14.94 11.82 16.72
C THR A 148 15.19 12.77 15.55
N TYR A 149 15.16 12.24 14.34
CA TYR A 149 15.03 13.04 13.13
C TYR A 149 13.56 13.05 12.72
N ARG A 150 12.99 14.24 12.54
CA ARG A 150 11.56 14.38 12.24
C ARG A 150 11.32 15.10 10.94
N PHE A 151 10.30 14.62 10.21
CA PHE A 151 9.84 15.22 8.98
C PHE A 151 9.38 16.66 9.22
N LEU A 152 9.96 17.61 8.49
CA LEU A 152 9.60 19.02 8.58
C LEU A 152 8.45 19.34 7.63
N PRO A 153 7.57 20.29 7.98
CA PRO A 153 6.37 20.58 7.20
C PRO A 153 6.63 21.47 5.97
N PHE A 154 7.88 21.69 5.60
CA PHE A 154 8.27 22.57 4.49
C PHE A 154 8.80 21.73 3.33
N ASP A 155 8.04 21.69 2.23
CA ASP A 155 8.50 21.07 0.98
C ASP A 155 8.80 22.11 -0.08
N PHE A 156 9.76 21.82 -0.93
CA PHE A 156 10.11 22.67 -2.05
C PHE A 156 9.80 21.99 -3.37
N SER A 157 9.04 22.67 -4.24
CA SER A 157 8.83 22.23 -5.63
C SER A 157 9.80 22.97 -6.55
N LYS A 158 10.62 22.19 -7.27
CA LYS A 158 11.55 22.73 -8.26
C LYS A 158 10.81 23.37 -9.44
N ASP A 159 9.75 22.71 -9.92
CA ASP A 159 9.01 23.16 -11.09
C ASP A 159 8.26 24.46 -10.82
N GLU A 160 7.66 24.59 -9.63
CA GLU A 160 7.01 25.82 -9.18
C GLU A 160 7.99 26.86 -8.61
N SER A 161 9.24 26.47 -8.38
CA SER A 161 10.23 27.28 -7.65
C SER A 161 9.66 27.88 -6.36
N SER A 162 8.89 27.08 -5.61
CA SER A 162 8.09 27.53 -4.46
C SER A 162 8.08 26.54 -3.32
N TRP A 163 7.86 27.08 -2.11
CA TRP A 163 7.65 26.30 -0.90
C TRP A 163 6.18 25.92 -0.73
N PHE A 164 5.95 24.68 -0.31
CA PHE A 164 4.64 24.09 -0.07
C PHE A 164 4.54 23.52 1.34
N VAL A 165 3.32 23.39 1.82
CA VAL A 165 2.96 22.77 3.11
C VAL A 165 1.73 21.91 2.93
N GLN A 166 1.60 20.88 3.77
CA GLN A 166 0.37 20.11 3.88
C GLN A 166 -0.50 20.71 4.98
N LEU A 167 -1.79 20.96 4.69
CA LEU A 167 -2.74 21.56 5.63
C LEU A 167 -3.49 20.50 6.45
N LYS A 168 -3.82 20.83 7.71
CA LYS A 168 -4.63 19.96 8.60
C LYS A 168 -6.08 19.84 8.13
N SER A 169 -6.63 20.90 7.53
CA SER A 169 -8.07 21.01 7.24
C SER A 169 -8.57 19.96 6.26
N ASP A 170 -7.76 19.61 5.27
CA ASP A 170 -8.14 18.73 4.17
C ASP A 170 -6.98 17.85 3.67
N GLU A 171 -5.88 17.85 4.40
CA GLU A 171 -4.64 17.13 4.09
C GLU A 171 -4.05 17.46 2.72
N LYS A 172 -4.49 18.57 2.10
CA LYS A 172 -3.99 19.01 0.80
C LYS A 172 -2.69 19.77 0.89
N TRP A 173 -1.92 19.68 -0.15
CA TRP A 173 -0.71 20.47 -0.34
C TRP A 173 -1.07 21.85 -0.89
N ALA A 174 -0.60 22.89 -0.22
CA ALA A 174 -0.84 24.26 -0.59
C ALA A 174 0.48 25.04 -0.72
N LYS A 175 0.56 25.91 -1.70
CA LYS A 175 1.65 26.90 -1.80
C LYS A 175 1.59 27.82 -0.60
N ILE A 176 2.73 28.03 0.07
CA ILE A 176 2.81 28.87 1.25
C ILE A 176 2.43 30.31 0.92
N ASN A 177 1.60 30.89 1.75
CA ASN A 177 1.19 32.28 1.66
C ASN A 177 0.93 32.86 3.08
N LYS A 178 0.71 34.19 3.15
CA LYS A 178 0.56 34.92 4.40
C LYS A 178 -0.72 34.62 5.19
N SER A 179 -1.65 33.85 4.66
CA SER A 179 -2.87 33.46 5.35
C SER A 179 -2.75 32.11 6.09
N ILE A 180 -1.72 31.33 5.81
CA ILE A 180 -1.46 30.03 6.43
C ILE A 180 -0.61 30.24 7.69
N GLY A 181 -1.07 29.78 8.85
CA GLY A 181 -0.30 29.78 10.10
C GLY A 181 0.46 28.46 10.31
N MET A 182 1.46 28.48 11.20
CA MET A 182 2.16 27.25 11.62
C MET A 182 1.19 26.23 12.24
N ILE A 183 0.16 26.70 12.93
CA ILE A 183 -0.87 25.84 13.53
C ILE A 183 -1.71 25.09 12.50
N ASP A 184 -1.82 25.59 11.28
CA ASP A 184 -2.59 25.00 10.20
C ASP A 184 -1.86 23.84 9.51
N LEU A 185 -0.55 23.67 9.78
CA LEU A 185 0.30 22.68 9.12
C LEU A 185 0.03 21.28 9.69
N TYR A 186 -0.22 20.31 8.79
CA TYR A 186 -0.57 18.93 9.14
C TYR A 186 0.43 18.26 10.10
N ASN A 187 1.73 18.49 9.88
CA ASN A 187 2.81 17.90 10.67
C ASN A 187 3.53 18.98 11.51
N TRP A 188 2.76 19.81 12.22
CA TRP A 188 3.31 20.77 13.17
C TRP A 188 2.62 20.67 14.55
N PRO A 189 3.35 20.52 15.67
CA PRO A 189 4.79 20.23 15.72
C PRO A 189 5.14 18.92 15.03
N PRO A 190 6.35 18.78 14.43
CA PRO A 190 6.75 17.57 13.74
C PRO A 190 6.68 16.33 14.64
N HIS A 191 5.95 15.29 14.16
CA HIS A 191 5.73 14.05 14.92
C HIS A 191 6.11 12.78 14.13
N ARG A 192 6.31 12.89 12.81
CA ARG A 192 6.75 11.77 11.98
C ARG A 192 8.26 11.62 12.08
N VAL A 193 8.70 10.49 12.63
CA VAL A 193 10.11 10.20 12.92
C VAL A 193 10.77 9.47 11.76
N LEU A 194 12.05 9.74 11.52
CA LEU A 194 12.91 8.99 10.60
C LEU A 194 13.40 7.72 11.32
N GLY A 195 13.32 6.57 10.66
CA GLY A 195 13.71 5.28 11.22
C GLY A 195 12.55 4.47 11.78
N GLU A 196 12.78 3.18 11.98
CA GLU A 196 11.78 2.31 12.60
C GLU A 196 11.71 2.61 14.10
N VAL A 197 10.53 3.03 14.54
CA VAL A 197 10.18 3.22 15.94
C VAL A 197 8.91 2.42 16.18
N GLU A 198 8.84 1.73 17.31
CA GLU A 198 7.66 0.94 17.69
C GLU A 198 6.40 1.83 17.60
N ASP A 199 5.38 1.34 16.90
CA ASP A 199 4.07 1.98 16.70
C ASP A 199 4.06 3.31 15.89
N ILE A 200 5.15 3.68 15.24
CA ILE A 200 5.21 4.89 14.41
C ILE A 200 5.43 4.53 12.94
N SER A 201 4.49 4.96 12.09
CA SER A 201 4.66 4.86 10.63
C SER A 201 5.77 5.78 10.15
N ASN A 202 6.68 5.25 9.33
CA ASN A 202 7.80 6.01 8.79
C ASN A 202 7.96 5.86 7.27
N CYS A 203 8.66 6.83 6.67
CA CYS A 203 8.87 6.88 5.22
C CYS A 203 10.10 6.09 4.74
N GLN A 204 10.89 5.53 5.63
CA GLN A 204 12.21 4.99 5.33
C GLN A 204 12.21 3.63 4.68
N GLN A 205 11.15 2.88 4.86
CA GLN A 205 11.01 1.60 4.15
C GLN A 205 11.13 1.77 2.63
N CYS A 206 10.88 3.00 2.12
CA CYS A 206 10.93 3.31 0.70
C CYS A 206 12.05 4.28 0.30
N HIS A 207 12.60 5.06 1.22
CA HIS A 207 13.52 6.16 0.91
C HIS A 207 14.90 6.03 1.55
N GLY A 208 15.21 4.87 2.12
CA GLY A 208 16.50 4.64 2.76
C GLY A 208 16.81 3.16 2.90
N SER A 209 17.90 2.87 3.59
CA SER A 209 18.29 1.51 3.91
C SER A 209 18.75 1.42 5.36
N GLN A 210 18.14 0.49 6.10
CA GLN A 210 18.46 0.21 7.50
C GLN A 210 18.54 1.50 8.33
N ILE A 211 17.43 2.20 8.43
CA ILE A 211 17.28 3.37 9.28
C ILE A 211 16.54 2.92 10.53
N ILE A 212 17.24 2.93 11.65
CA ILE A 212 16.74 2.46 12.94
C ILE A 212 16.85 3.60 13.94
N THR A 213 15.76 3.88 14.65
CA THR A 213 15.73 4.83 15.76
C THR A 213 15.54 4.05 17.05
N GLU A 214 16.67 3.76 17.71
CA GLU A 214 16.68 3.04 18.98
C GLU A 214 16.26 3.95 20.13
N LYS A 215 15.39 3.44 21.01
CA LYS A 215 15.02 4.14 22.25
C LYS A 215 16.10 3.90 23.29
N LEU A 216 16.62 4.99 23.84
CA LEU A 216 17.57 5.02 24.97
C LEU A 216 16.86 5.47 26.25
N ASP A 217 17.54 5.37 27.39
CA ASP A 217 17.02 5.87 28.68
C ASP A 217 16.73 7.38 28.66
N SER A 218 17.52 8.15 27.89
CA SER A 218 17.46 9.61 27.82
C SER A 218 17.02 10.16 26.45
N GLY A 219 16.40 9.35 25.59
CA GLY A 219 16.00 9.80 24.25
C GLY A 219 16.10 8.69 23.20
N TYR A 220 16.57 9.04 22.01
CA TYR A 220 16.69 8.13 20.88
C TYR A 220 18.05 8.28 20.20
N ASP A 221 18.49 7.21 19.55
CA ASP A 221 19.68 7.20 18.68
C ASP A 221 19.27 6.72 17.29
N THR A 222 19.36 7.61 16.29
CA THR A 222 18.98 7.30 14.90
C THR A 222 20.21 6.88 14.10
N LYS A 223 20.27 5.60 13.76
CA LYS A 223 21.33 4.98 12.93
C LYS A 223 20.83 4.74 11.52
N PHE A 224 21.69 4.84 10.54
CA PHE A 224 21.35 4.50 9.16
C PHE A 224 22.57 4.04 8.37
N VAL A 225 22.35 3.13 7.42
CA VAL A 225 23.35 2.75 6.42
C VAL A 225 23.32 3.74 5.26
N SER A 226 22.14 4.09 4.79
CA SER A 226 21.96 5.07 3.73
C SER A 226 20.61 5.80 3.86
N LEU A 227 20.62 7.09 3.62
CA LEU A 227 19.42 7.93 3.49
C LEU A 227 18.89 8.00 2.05
N SER A 228 19.32 7.09 1.18
CA SER A 228 18.81 6.89 -0.17
C SER A 228 18.62 5.40 -0.44
N VAL A 229 17.87 5.05 -1.48
CA VAL A 229 17.76 3.67 -1.95
C VAL A 229 19.13 3.23 -2.46
N ASN A 230 19.71 2.22 -1.85
CA ASN A 230 21.07 1.74 -2.12
C ASN A 230 21.09 0.29 -2.63
N CYS A 231 22.28 -0.26 -2.88
CA CYS A 231 22.43 -1.64 -3.36
C CYS A 231 21.72 -2.65 -2.43
N GLU A 232 21.90 -2.49 -1.12
CA GLU A 232 21.37 -3.41 -0.12
C GLU A 232 19.85 -3.25 0.11
N SER A 233 19.26 -2.15 -0.37
CA SER A 233 17.79 -2.01 -0.39
C SER A 233 17.10 -3.04 -1.31
N CYS A 234 17.84 -3.58 -2.29
CA CYS A 234 17.35 -4.60 -3.21
C CYS A 234 18.06 -5.95 -3.02
N HIS A 235 19.34 -5.95 -2.65
CA HIS A 235 20.15 -7.15 -2.57
C HIS A 235 20.29 -7.72 -1.15
N GLY A 236 19.80 -7.00 -0.14
CA GLY A 236 19.93 -7.38 1.27
C GLY A 236 21.36 -7.15 1.83
N PRO A 237 21.62 -7.58 3.08
CA PRO A 237 22.86 -7.33 3.78
C PRO A 237 24.06 -7.99 3.07
N ALA A 238 25.09 -7.22 2.75
CA ALA A 238 26.17 -7.63 1.84
C ALA A 238 27.47 -8.06 2.53
N LYS A 239 27.60 -7.94 3.84
CA LYS A 239 28.85 -8.27 4.57
C LYS A 239 29.32 -9.70 4.30
N ASN A 240 28.41 -10.66 4.34
CA ASN A 240 28.75 -12.05 4.07
C ASN A 240 29.19 -12.26 2.61
N HIS A 241 28.53 -11.60 1.67
CA HIS A 241 28.90 -11.59 0.25
C HIS A 241 30.34 -11.11 0.05
N VAL A 242 30.71 -9.97 0.60
CA VAL A 242 32.06 -9.41 0.48
C VAL A 242 33.09 -10.37 1.08
N THR A 243 32.79 -10.99 2.22
CA THR A 243 33.67 -11.98 2.86
C THR A 243 33.87 -13.19 1.96
N ILE A 244 32.81 -13.77 1.42
CA ILE A 244 32.89 -14.95 0.54
C ILE A 244 33.67 -14.62 -0.74
N MET A 245 33.32 -13.52 -1.42
CA MET A 245 33.94 -13.15 -2.69
C MET A 245 35.42 -12.80 -2.53
N SER A 246 35.79 -12.13 -1.45
CA SER A 246 37.19 -11.85 -1.14
C SER A 246 38.02 -13.15 -0.92
N ASN A 247 37.40 -14.17 -0.36
CA ASN A 247 38.04 -15.47 -0.17
C ASN A 247 38.12 -16.28 -1.47
N ILE A 248 37.11 -16.20 -2.35
CA ILE A 248 37.11 -16.82 -3.69
C ILE A 248 38.23 -16.22 -4.54
N VAL A 249 38.38 -14.89 -4.57
CA VAL A 249 39.46 -14.20 -5.30
C VAL A 249 40.82 -14.61 -4.80
N LYS A 250 40.96 -14.99 -3.51
CA LYS A 250 42.20 -15.52 -2.92
C LYS A 250 42.36 -17.04 -3.12
N ASN A 251 41.51 -17.71 -3.92
CA ASN A 251 41.47 -19.17 -4.13
C ASN A 251 41.29 -20.01 -2.84
N ILE A 252 40.60 -19.48 -1.84
CA ILE A 252 40.43 -20.13 -0.54
C ILE A 252 39.13 -20.93 -0.45
N VAL A 253 38.12 -20.67 -1.32
CA VAL A 253 36.77 -21.26 -1.25
C VAL A 253 36.32 -21.82 -2.61
N ASN A 254 35.63 -22.96 -2.60
CA ASN A 254 35.09 -23.61 -3.80
C ASN A 254 33.78 -22.97 -4.23
N THR A 255 33.59 -22.69 -5.52
CA THR A 255 32.53 -21.89 -6.14
C THR A 255 31.10 -22.49 -6.13
N LYS A 256 30.83 -23.58 -5.44
CA LYS A 256 29.49 -24.21 -5.35
C LYS A 256 28.66 -23.73 -4.17
N GLN A 257 29.14 -22.79 -3.36
CA GLN A 257 28.40 -22.25 -2.21
C GLN A 257 27.59 -21.02 -2.59
N SER A 258 26.55 -20.70 -1.78
CA SER A 258 25.81 -19.45 -1.84
C SER A 258 26.78 -18.26 -1.91
N ILE A 259 26.48 -17.28 -2.73
CA ILE A 259 27.29 -16.05 -2.85
C ILE A 259 27.09 -15.10 -1.65
N GLY A 260 26.27 -15.48 -0.65
CA GLY A 260 26.10 -14.73 0.60
C GLY A 260 25.28 -13.43 0.49
N ILE A 261 24.48 -13.31 -0.55
CA ILE A 261 23.55 -12.19 -0.79
C ILE A 261 22.28 -12.74 -1.47
N ALA A 262 21.18 -12.01 -1.44
CA ALA A 262 19.94 -12.44 -2.08
C ALA A 262 20.16 -12.69 -3.58
N SER A 263 19.80 -13.89 -4.06
CA SER A 263 19.87 -14.21 -5.48
C SER A 263 18.64 -13.63 -6.18
N LEU A 264 18.86 -12.64 -7.05
CA LEU A 264 17.81 -12.04 -7.87
C LEU A 264 17.73 -12.64 -9.28
N PHE A 265 18.55 -13.66 -9.57
CA PHE A 265 18.54 -14.37 -10.84
C PHE A 265 17.53 -15.52 -10.83
N GLY A 266 16.76 -15.65 -11.91
CA GLY A 266 15.83 -16.76 -12.09
C GLY A 266 14.58 -16.70 -11.18
N GLN A 267 14.31 -15.55 -10.59
CA GLN A 267 13.11 -15.32 -9.80
C GLN A 267 11.84 -15.52 -10.64
N GLN A 268 10.80 -16.06 -10.01
CA GLN A 268 9.48 -16.08 -10.59
C GLN A 268 8.93 -14.66 -10.72
N PRO A 269 7.99 -14.38 -11.65
CA PRO A 269 7.46 -13.03 -11.86
C PRO A 269 6.95 -12.37 -10.59
N LYS A 270 6.28 -13.12 -9.71
CA LYS A 270 5.80 -12.59 -8.43
C LYS A 270 6.94 -12.12 -7.53
N GLU A 271 7.98 -12.92 -7.37
CA GLU A 271 9.15 -12.59 -6.54
C GLU A 271 9.88 -11.34 -7.08
N SER A 272 10.00 -11.25 -8.41
CA SER A 272 10.56 -10.06 -9.07
C SER A 272 9.74 -8.80 -8.83
N LEU A 273 8.40 -8.90 -8.81
CA LEU A 273 7.51 -7.77 -8.48
C LEU A 273 7.59 -7.42 -7.00
N ASP A 274 7.63 -8.42 -6.10
CA ASP A 274 7.70 -8.23 -4.66
C ASP A 274 8.91 -7.36 -4.27
N LEU A 275 10.04 -7.53 -4.98
CA LEU A 275 11.22 -6.70 -4.79
C LEU A 275 10.97 -5.20 -5.07
N CYS A 276 10.15 -4.88 -6.04
CA CYS A 276 9.78 -3.50 -6.35
C CYS A 276 8.65 -3.01 -5.43
N PHE A 277 7.69 -3.87 -5.14
CA PHE A 277 6.52 -3.55 -4.33
C PHE A 277 6.83 -3.36 -2.85
N GLN A 278 8.01 -3.74 -2.37
CA GLN A 278 8.45 -3.31 -1.04
C GLN A 278 8.42 -1.77 -0.89
N CYS A 279 8.54 -1.02 -2.01
CA CYS A 279 8.48 0.45 -2.03
C CYS A 279 7.35 0.98 -2.94
N HIS A 280 7.14 0.39 -4.11
CA HIS A 280 6.24 0.89 -5.16
C HIS A 280 4.82 0.29 -5.07
N ALA A 281 4.32 0.09 -3.84
CA ALA A 281 2.96 -0.38 -3.59
C ALA A 281 2.36 0.24 -2.34
N VAL A 282 1.05 0.30 -2.27
CA VAL A 282 0.31 0.51 -1.02
C VAL A 282 0.21 -0.82 -0.30
N LYS A 283 0.64 -0.87 0.96
CA LYS A 283 0.71 -2.12 1.71
C LYS A 283 0.41 -1.91 3.19
N THR A 284 -0.11 -2.96 3.82
CA THR A 284 -0.31 -3.02 5.27
C THR A 284 0.81 -3.84 5.89
N PRO A 285 1.57 -3.32 6.87
CA PRO A 285 2.58 -4.10 7.57
C PRO A 285 1.92 -5.20 8.42
N LEU A 286 2.54 -6.37 8.43
CA LEU A 286 2.11 -7.54 9.21
C LEU A 286 3.11 -7.85 10.32
N LYS A 287 4.40 -7.85 9.98
CA LYS A 287 5.52 -8.00 10.92
C LYS A 287 6.72 -7.19 10.44
N PRO A 288 7.61 -6.77 11.34
CA PRO A 288 8.86 -6.08 10.97
C PRO A 288 9.90 -7.04 10.39
N GLY A 289 11.01 -6.50 9.89
CA GLY A 289 12.22 -7.24 9.57
C GLY A 289 12.28 -7.82 8.15
N TYR A 290 11.49 -7.33 7.19
CA TYR A 290 11.59 -7.77 5.78
C TYR A 290 13.00 -7.51 5.21
N LEU A 291 13.51 -8.51 4.53
CA LEU A 291 14.75 -8.42 3.76
C LEU A 291 14.52 -8.78 2.29
N PRO A 292 15.20 -8.09 1.36
CA PRO A 292 15.12 -8.41 -0.04
C PRO A 292 15.45 -9.88 -0.32
N GLY A 293 14.62 -10.54 -1.12
CA GLY A 293 14.75 -11.97 -1.43
C GLY A 293 13.87 -12.88 -0.55
N GLU A 294 13.30 -12.35 0.53
CA GLU A 294 12.26 -13.04 1.30
C GLU A 294 10.89 -12.88 0.64
N ASN A 295 9.93 -13.69 1.05
CA ASN A 295 8.56 -13.58 0.58
C ASN A 295 7.88 -12.35 1.18
N LEU A 296 7.70 -11.30 0.38
CA LEU A 296 7.10 -10.04 0.81
C LEU A 296 5.73 -10.24 1.51
N SER A 297 4.96 -11.25 1.06
CA SER A 297 3.64 -11.50 1.62
C SER A 297 3.65 -12.01 3.07
N GLU A 298 4.79 -12.40 3.62
CA GLU A 298 4.88 -12.72 5.05
C GLU A 298 4.97 -11.48 5.93
N PHE A 299 5.51 -10.39 5.39
CA PHE A 299 5.77 -9.14 6.10
C PHE A 299 4.73 -8.06 5.81
N TYR A 300 4.12 -8.10 4.62
CA TYR A 300 3.15 -7.11 4.17
C TYR A 300 1.99 -7.75 3.41
N SER A 301 0.81 -7.15 3.53
CA SER A 301 -0.30 -7.41 2.61
C SER A 301 -0.48 -6.23 1.64
N LEU A 302 -0.45 -6.51 0.35
CA LEU A 302 -0.73 -5.53 -0.70
C LEU A 302 -2.24 -5.26 -0.86
N ARG A 303 -3.10 -6.00 -0.17
CA ARG A 303 -4.57 -5.94 -0.35
C ARG A 303 -5.32 -5.49 0.88
N MET A 304 -4.80 -5.72 2.08
CA MET A 304 -5.50 -5.32 3.30
C MET A 304 -5.77 -3.81 3.37
N ALA A 305 -4.96 -2.99 2.71
CA ALA A 305 -5.25 -1.56 2.56
C ALA A 305 -6.56 -1.27 1.81
N LEU A 306 -7.08 -2.22 0.99
CA LEU A 306 -8.41 -2.15 0.36
C LEU A 306 -9.58 -2.31 1.35
N LEU A 307 -9.32 -2.71 2.60
CA LEU A 307 -10.35 -2.73 3.65
C LEU A 307 -10.85 -1.31 3.95
N GLY A 308 -10.00 -0.30 3.80
CA GLY A 308 -10.38 1.11 3.93
C GLY A 308 -11.44 1.52 2.89
N ASN A 309 -12.21 2.53 3.23
CA ASN A 309 -13.32 2.97 2.37
C ASN A 309 -12.91 4.05 1.37
N GLU A 310 -11.67 4.54 1.43
CA GLU A 310 -11.30 5.76 0.76
C GLU A 310 -9.91 5.73 0.13
N ASN A 311 -9.59 6.83 -0.57
CA ASN A 311 -8.30 7.15 -1.11
C ASN A 311 -7.15 6.38 -0.43
N PRO A 312 -6.29 5.75 -1.21
CA PRO A 312 -5.97 6.10 -2.59
C PRO A 312 -6.62 5.22 -3.67
N TYR A 313 -7.68 4.48 -3.36
CA TYR A 313 -8.26 3.52 -4.30
C TYR A 313 -9.48 4.05 -5.05
N SER A 314 -9.67 3.57 -6.29
CA SER A 314 -10.94 3.66 -7.01
C SER A 314 -11.87 2.49 -6.63
N ILE A 315 -13.11 2.53 -7.10
CA ILE A 315 -14.12 1.49 -6.82
C ILE A 315 -13.64 0.10 -7.28
N ASP A 316 -12.90 0.04 -8.37
CA ASP A 316 -12.35 -1.21 -8.93
C ASP A 316 -11.05 -1.67 -8.25
N GLY A 317 -10.56 -0.94 -7.26
CA GLY A 317 -9.35 -1.27 -6.51
C GLY A 317 -8.04 -0.74 -7.11
N ARG A 318 -8.09 -0.02 -8.24
CA ARG A 318 -6.90 0.65 -8.79
C ARG A 318 -6.46 1.81 -7.88
N ILE A 319 -5.15 2.01 -7.78
CA ILE A 319 -4.57 3.10 -6.99
C ILE A 319 -4.57 4.40 -7.80
N LYS A 320 -5.06 5.48 -7.18
CA LYS A 320 -5.15 6.81 -7.81
C LYS A 320 -3.92 7.67 -7.60
N SER A 321 -3.10 7.38 -6.60
CA SER A 321 -2.03 8.26 -6.14
C SER A 321 -0.71 7.52 -5.91
N PHE A 322 -0.11 7.69 -4.74
CA PHE A 322 1.15 7.03 -4.36
C PHE A 322 1.04 5.49 -4.45
N GLY A 323 2.07 4.84 -4.95
CA GLY A 323 2.07 3.38 -5.14
C GLY A 323 1.32 2.88 -6.39
N TYR A 324 0.97 3.80 -7.31
CA TYR A 324 0.22 3.48 -8.54
C TYR A 324 0.89 2.42 -9.45
N GLN A 325 2.17 2.15 -9.27
CA GLN A 325 2.88 1.08 -9.98
C GLN A 325 2.30 -0.31 -9.65
N GLN A 326 1.68 -0.46 -8.48
CA GLN A 326 0.94 -1.67 -8.11
C GLN A 326 -0.24 -1.95 -9.07
N ASN A 327 -0.74 -0.96 -9.81
CA ASN A 327 -1.77 -1.14 -10.83
C ASN A 327 -1.35 -2.12 -11.93
N HIS A 328 -0.05 -2.43 -12.05
CA HIS A 328 0.43 -3.49 -12.92
C HIS A 328 -0.21 -4.86 -12.63
N LEU A 329 -0.64 -5.12 -11.39
CA LEU A 329 -1.41 -6.33 -11.04
C LEU A 329 -2.79 -6.43 -11.73
N PHE A 330 -3.27 -5.36 -12.35
CA PHE A 330 -4.48 -5.34 -13.17
C PHE A 330 -4.19 -5.52 -14.66
N SER A 331 -2.92 -5.41 -15.09
CA SER A 331 -2.56 -5.46 -16.50
C SER A 331 -2.71 -6.87 -17.07
N ASP A 332 -3.20 -6.97 -18.30
CA ASP A 332 -3.21 -8.24 -19.04
C ASP A 332 -1.80 -8.79 -19.29
N CYS A 333 -0.80 -7.90 -19.37
CA CYS A 333 0.61 -8.28 -19.52
C CYS A 333 1.12 -9.08 -18.31
N PHE A 334 0.63 -8.78 -17.09
CA PHE A 334 0.92 -9.57 -15.89
C PHE A 334 -0.03 -10.76 -15.76
N LEU A 335 -1.34 -10.56 -15.89
CA LEU A 335 -2.35 -11.59 -15.66
C LEU A 335 -2.25 -12.77 -16.65
N SER A 336 -1.83 -12.49 -17.89
CA SER A 336 -1.75 -13.50 -18.95
C SER A 336 -0.32 -13.82 -19.39
N GLY A 337 0.67 -13.02 -18.98
CA GLY A 337 2.01 -13.06 -19.59
C GLY A 337 3.17 -13.20 -18.66
N SER A 338 3.21 -12.83 -17.44
CA SER A 338 4.41 -12.79 -16.61
C SER A 338 5.32 -11.55 -16.74
N MET A 339 4.86 -10.46 -17.34
CA MET A 339 5.63 -9.22 -17.41
C MET A 339 5.92 -8.69 -16.00
N THR A 340 7.14 -8.22 -15.78
CA THR A 340 7.59 -7.60 -14.52
C THR A 340 8.17 -6.22 -14.78
N CYS A 341 8.48 -5.48 -13.71
CA CYS A 341 9.05 -4.14 -13.82
C CYS A 341 10.34 -4.11 -14.65
N ILE A 342 11.20 -5.13 -14.51
CA ILE A 342 12.47 -5.24 -15.25
C ILE A 342 12.29 -5.58 -16.74
N SER A 343 11.09 -5.84 -17.19
CA SER A 343 10.82 -5.99 -18.63
C SER A 343 10.87 -4.65 -19.37
N CYS A 344 10.67 -3.53 -18.65
CA CYS A 344 10.67 -2.17 -19.22
C CYS A 344 11.67 -1.23 -18.54
N HIS A 345 12.13 -1.54 -17.32
CA HIS A 345 13.03 -0.68 -16.54
C HIS A 345 14.33 -1.40 -16.21
N ASN A 346 15.46 -0.72 -16.44
CA ASN A 346 16.73 -1.17 -15.88
C ASN A 346 16.75 -0.87 -14.37
N PRO A 347 16.92 -1.88 -13.48
CA PRO A 347 16.82 -1.68 -12.04
C PRO A 347 17.93 -0.82 -11.44
N HIS A 348 19.07 -0.67 -12.12
CA HIS A 348 20.20 0.11 -11.64
C HIS A 348 20.19 1.55 -12.14
N SER A 349 20.08 1.77 -13.44
CA SER A 349 20.04 3.11 -14.01
C SER A 349 18.67 3.77 -13.96
N GLN A 350 17.58 3.01 -13.79
CA GLN A 350 16.16 3.37 -14.00
C GLN A 350 15.84 3.86 -15.41
N ASN A 351 16.74 3.69 -16.36
CA ASN A 351 16.46 3.93 -17.76
C ASN A 351 15.48 2.89 -18.31
N TYR A 352 14.82 3.22 -19.40
CA TYR A 352 13.91 2.31 -20.10
C TYR A 352 14.68 1.30 -20.95
N GLN A 353 14.13 0.11 -21.07
CA GLN A 353 14.68 -0.97 -21.88
C GLN A 353 13.56 -1.78 -22.53
N ASP A 354 13.88 -2.51 -23.60
CA ASP A 354 12.97 -3.50 -24.18
C ASP A 354 13.05 -4.84 -23.45
N ILE A 355 12.21 -5.82 -23.88
CA ILE A 355 12.18 -7.16 -23.27
C ILE A 355 13.53 -7.90 -23.41
N ASN A 356 14.37 -7.55 -24.36
CA ASN A 356 15.72 -8.09 -24.55
C ASN A 356 16.80 -7.33 -23.75
N ARG A 357 16.38 -6.38 -22.90
CA ARG A 357 17.25 -5.49 -22.09
C ARG A 357 18.09 -4.54 -22.93
N ILE A 358 17.66 -4.22 -24.15
CA ILE A 358 18.29 -3.20 -24.99
C ILE A 358 17.77 -1.84 -24.52
N ALA A 359 18.71 -0.94 -24.21
CA ALA A 359 18.37 0.41 -23.75
C ALA A 359 17.55 1.16 -24.81
N LEU A 360 16.51 1.84 -24.34
CA LEU A 360 15.66 2.71 -25.15
C LEU A 360 16.13 4.14 -25.04
N ILE A 361 15.75 4.98 -26.02
CA ILE A 361 16.12 6.39 -26.04
C ILE A 361 15.50 7.12 -24.85
N ASP A 362 14.20 6.88 -24.62
CA ASP A 362 13.44 7.46 -23.51
C ASP A 362 12.16 6.65 -23.26
N ARG A 363 11.26 7.19 -22.43
CA ARG A 363 9.97 6.57 -22.07
C ARG A 363 8.96 6.51 -23.22
N PHE A 364 9.12 7.28 -24.27
CA PHE A 364 8.23 7.33 -25.43
C PHE A 364 8.67 6.39 -26.55
N ASP A 365 9.77 5.69 -26.37
CA ASP A 365 10.26 4.72 -27.34
C ASP A 365 9.36 3.48 -27.32
N ASP A 366 8.50 3.37 -28.33
CA ASP A 366 7.49 2.30 -28.44
C ASP A 366 8.08 0.89 -28.56
N ARG A 367 9.41 0.73 -28.71
CA ARG A 367 10.07 -0.59 -28.67
C ARG A 367 9.85 -1.31 -27.33
N GLN A 368 9.57 -0.59 -26.23
CA GLN A 368 9.16 -1.20 -24.96
C GLN A 368 7.87 -2.05 -25.11
N CYS A 369 7.00 -1.72 -26.06
CA CYS A 369 5.73 -2.40 -26.33
C CYS A 369 5.85 -3.29 -27.56
N THR A 370 6.44 -2.79 -28.65
CA THR A 370 6.45 -3.43 -29.95
C THR A 370 7.39 -4.62 -30.04
N SER A 371 8.32 -4.77 -29.08
CA SER A 371 9.10 -6.01 -28.94
C SER A 371 8.22 -7.25 -28.66
N CYS A 372 7.03 -7.08 -28.08
CA CYS A 372 6.02 -8.13 -27.90
C CYS A 372 4.84 -7.97 -28.90
N HIS A 373 4.42 -6.73 -29.18
CA HIS A 373 3.29 -6.39 -30.02
C HIS A 373 3.70 -6.07 -31.46
N MET A 374 4.59 -6.88 -32.08
CA MET A 374 5.19 -6.62 -33.39
C MET A 374 4.17 -6.37 -34.52
N ALA A 375 2.99 -6.99 -34.45
CA ALA A 375 1.95 -6.80 -35.47
C ALA A 375 1.42 -5.35 -35.54
N LYS A 376 1.67 -4.52 -34.52
CA LYS A 376 1.20 -3.13 -34.47
C LYS A 376 2.21 -2.13 -35.10
N ILE A 377 3.44 -2.56 -35.35
CA ILE A 377 4.48 -1.70 -35.95
C ILE A 377 4.17 -1.35 -37.40
N ASN A 378 3.62 -2.33 -38.15
CA ASN A 378 3.51 -2.24 -39.61
C ASN A 378 2.50 -1.18 -40.07
N ASP A 379 1.53 -0.86 -39.24
CA ASP A 379 0.52 0.15 -39.54
C ASP A 379 -0.01 0.79 -38.24
N ILE A 380 0.80 1.66 -37.67
CA ILE A 380 0.49 2.33 -36.40
C ILE A 380 -0.72 3.26 -36.53
N SER A 381 -0.84 3.96 -37.67
CA SER A 381 -1.94 4.90 -37.89
C SER A 381 -3.29 4.20 -38.02
N SER A 382 -3.36 2.99 -38.57
CA SER A 382 -4.61 2.21 -38.62
C SER A 382 -5.02 1.67 -37.25
N HIS A 383 -4.07 1.49 -36.33
CA HIS A 383 -4.38 1.11 -34.96
C HIS A 383 -4.76 2.31 -34.10
N THR A 384 -4.05 3.43 -34.24
CA THR A 384 -4.22 4.60 -33.35
C THR A 384 -5.23 5.61 -33.87
N PHE A 385 -5.53 5.59 -35.16
CA PHE A 385 -6.32 6.62 -35.88
C PHE A 385 -5.73 8.03 -35.75
N HIS A 386 -4.42 8.10 -35.55
CA HIS A 386 -3.64 9.33 -35.50
C HIS A 386 -2.47 9.25 -36.49
N ASP A 387 -1.96 10.43 -36.87
CA ASP A 387 -0.77 10.50 -37.72
C ASP A 387 0.42 9.85 -37.02
N ALA A 388 1.22 9.07 -37.76
CA ALA A 388 2.28 8.22 -37.21
C ALA A 388 3.36 8.97 -36.40
N GLU A 389 3.55 10.25 -36.66
CA GLU A 389 4.54 11.09 -35.96
C GLU A 389 3.92 11.98 -34.86
N SER A 390 2.60 11.81 -34.58
CA SER A 390 1.91 12.59 -33.55
C SER A 390 2.05 11.97 -32.17
N GLU A 391 1.87 12.77 -31.11
CA GLU A 391 1.79 12.25 -29.72
C GLU A 391 0.67 11.20 -29.55
N GLY A 392 -0.40 11.28 -30.36
CA GLY A 392 -1.52 10.32 -30.33
C GLY A 392 -1.19 8.95 -30.92
N SER A 393 -0.07 8.81 -31.64
CA SER A 393 0.39 7.52 -32.18
C SER A 393 1.27 6.74 -31.20
N SER A 394 1.75 7.35 -30.12
CA SER A 394 2.56 6.65 -29.11
C SER A 394 1.73 5.67 -28.29
N CYS A 395 2.23 4.46 -28.10
CA CYS A 395 1.55 3.40 -27.36
C CYS A 395 1.17 3.84 -25.94
N ILE A 396 2.09 4.51 -25.25
CA ILE A 396 1.87 4.94 -23.85
C ILE A 396 0.81 6.02 -23.71
N SER A 397 0.61 6.86 -24.72
CA SER A 397 -0.38 7.94 -24.70
C SER A 397 -1.80 7.41 -24.48
N CYS A 398 -2.09 6.22 -25.06
CA CYS A 398 -3.39 5.58 -24.93
C CYS A 398 -3.45 4.51 -23.83
N HIS A 399 -2.41 3.66 -23.72
CA HIS A 399 -2.41 2.49 -22.85
C HIS A 399 -1.83 2.74 -21.45
N MET A 400 -1.07 3.83 -21.27
CA MET A 400 -0.49 4.24 -19.99
C MET A 400 -0.74 5.73 -19.72
N PRO A 401 -2.01 6.18 -19.67
CA PRO A 401 -2.34 7.59 -19.50
C PRO A 401 -1.72 8.17 -18.22
N PHE A 402 -1.46 9.47 -18.22
CA PHE A 402 -0.83 10.12 -17.07
C PHE A 402 -1.82 10.32 -15.93
N ARG A 403 -1.37 9.96 -14.71
CA ARG A 403 -2.11 10.14 -13.48
C ARG A 403 -1.48 11.26 -12.68
N GLN A 404 -2.05 12.45 -12.79
CA GLN A 404 -1.58 13.62 -12.06
C GLN A 404 -2.02 13.57 -10.60
N GLN A 405 -1.09 13.88 -9.70
CA GLN A 405 -1.48 14.27 -8.33
C GLN A 405 -1.74 15.77 -8.31
N ARG A 406 -2.97 16.17 -8.41
CA ARG A 406 -3.38 17.59 -8.29
C ARG A 406 -3.10 18.18 -6.91
N ALA A 407 -2.71 17.35 -5.94
CA ALA A 407 -2.48 17.77 -4.55
C ALA A 407 -1.38 18.82 -4.38
N ILE A 408 -0.42 18.90 -5.32
CA ILE A 408 0.69 19.87 -5.26
C ILE A 408 0.41 21.12 -6.13
N GLY A 409 -0.77 21.19 -6.76
CA GLY A 409 -1.18 22.34 -7.57
C GLY A 409 -0.54 22.43 -8.95
N THR A 410 0.35 21.50 -9.31
CA THR A 410 1.10 21.50 -10.57
C THR A 410 0.71 20.31 -11.43
N GLU A 411 0.31 20.58 -12.64
CA GLU A 411 0.15 19.57 -13.68
C GLU A 411 1.49 19.42 -14.41
N ILE A 412 2.22 18.37 -14.04
CA ILE A 412 3.47 18.04 -14.75
C ILE A 412 3.11 17.04 -15.84
N LYS A 413 3.15 17.50 -17.09
CA LYS A 413 2.87 16.65 -18.26
C LYS A 413 3.76 15.40 -18.20
N TYR A 414 3.17 14.24 -18.47
CA TYR A 414 3.85 12.95 -18.53
C TYR A 414 4.39 12.38 -17.21
N THR A 415 3.88 12.79 -16.05
CA THR A 415 4.19 12.13 -14.79
C THR A 415 3.21 11.01 -14.46
N ARG A 416 3.70 9.97 -13.77
CA ARG A 416 2.90 8.89 -13.19
C ARG A 416 2.00 8.15 -14.18
N SER A 417 2.61 7.57 -15.20
CA SER A 417 1.90 6.71 -16.17
C SER A 417 1.15 5.56 -15.49
N ASP A 418 -0.08 5.31 -15.92
CA ASP A 418 -0.89 4.21 -15.41
C ASP A 418 -0.29 2.86 -15.80
N HIS A 419 0.03 2.04 -14.81
CA HIS A 419 0.59 0.71 -15.00
C HIS A 419 -0.46 -0.39 -15.17
N THR A 420 -1.76 -0.06 -15.30
CA THR A 420 -2.77 -1.04 -15.72
C THR A 420 -2.58 -1.50 -17.17
N ILE A 421 -1.91 -0.67 -17.99
CA ILE A 421 -1.67 -0.94 -19.43
C ILE A 421 -2.98 -1.38 -20.08
N SER A 422 -4.03 -0.60 -19.84
CA SER A 422 -5.39 -0.97 -20.18
C SER A 422 -5.78 -0.54 -21.58
N ILE A 423 -6.81 -1.19 -22.14
CA ILE A 423 -7.51 -0.69 -23.32
C ILE A 423 -8.25 0.58 -22.91
N PRO A 424 -8.14 1.72 -23.63
CA PRO A 424 -8.86 2.95 -23.34
C PRO A 424 -10.38 2.76 -23.31
N ARG A 425 -11.02 3.23 -22.24
CA ARG A 425 -12.47 3.15 -22.02
C ARG A 425 -12.98 4.45 -21.40
N PRO A 426 -13.18 5.50 -22.23
CA PRO A 426 -13.45 6.84 -21.72
C PRO A 426 -14.54 6.93 -20.65
N VAL A 427 -15.72 6.36 -20.91
CA VAL A 427 -16.83 6.35 -19.95
C VAL A 427 -16.53 5.55 -18.69
N TYR A 428 -15.86 4.40 -18.84
CA TYR A 428 -15.48 3.57 -17.69
C TYR A 428 -14.48 4.31 -16.80
N ASP A 429 -13.41 4.85 -17.37
CA ASP A 429 -12.37 5.55 -16.61
C ASP A 429 -12.94 6.75 -15.87
N SER A 430 -13.77 7.55 -16.52
CA SER A 430 -14.48 8.67 -15.91
C SER A 430 -15.37 8.23 -14.74
N SER A 431 -16.09 7.09 -14.88
CA SER A 431 -16.92 6.53 -13.80
C SER A 431 -16.12 6.13 -12.56
N GLN A 432 -14.82 5.82 -12.73
CA GLN A 432 -13.88 5.53 -11.65
C GLN A 432 -13.18 6.76 -11.09
N GLY A 433 -13.49 7.95 -11.62
CA GLY A 433 -12.85 9.21 -11.25
C GLY A 433 -11.45 9.38 -11.83
N PHE A 434 -11.15 8.70 -12.94
CA PHE A 434 -9.93 8.90 -13.71
C PHE A 434 -10.20 9.74 -14.96
N GLU A 435 -9.24 10.56 -15.33
CA GLU A 435 -9.21 11.15 -16.68
C GLU A 435 -8.84 10.05 -17.68
N SER A 436 -9.67 9.88 -18.70
CA SER A 436 -9.36 8.93 -19.78
C SER A 436 -8.16 9.42 -20.59
N SER A 437 -7.46 8.48 -21.25
CA SER A 437 -6.32 8.84 -22.12
C SER A 437 -6.71 9.84 -23.22
N CYS A 438 -7.93 9.72 -23.76
CA CYS A 438 -8.43 10.60 -24.82
C CYS A 438 -8.60 12.05 -24.37
N ILE A 439 -9.19 12.27 -23.16
CA ILE A 439 -9.50 13.63 -22.67
C ILE A 439 -8.23 14.43 -22.32
N GLN A 440 -7.10 13.75 -22.12
CA GLN A 440 -5.82 14.41 -21.86
C GLN A 440 -5.37 15.29 -23.04
N CYS A 441 -5.81 14.98 -24.25
CA CYS A 441 -5.56 15.77 -25.46
C CYS A 441 -6.83 16.40 -26.04
N HIS A 442 -8.00 15.74 -25.89
CA HIS A 442 -9.29 16.14 -26.46
C HIS A 442 -10.24 16.64 -25.36
N SER A 443 -9.80 17.62 -24.57
CA SER A 443 -10.52 18.13 -23.41
C SER A 443 -11.85 18.85 -23.72
N ASP A 444 -12.07 19.20 -24.98
CA ASP A 444 -13.29 19.81 -25.51
C ASP A 444 -14.37 18.77 -25.90
N ILE A 445 -14.06 17.48 -25.91
CA ILE A 445 -14.96 16.39 -26.30
C ILE A 445 -15.44 15.66 -25.05
N SER A 446 -16.75 15.44 -24.95
CA SER A 446 -17.31 14.69 -23.80
C SER A 446 -16.90 13.22 -23.82
N GLU A 447 -16.79 12.62 -22.61
CA GLU A 447 -16.44 11.20 -22.43
C GLU A 447 -17.37 10.25 -23.21
N ASN A 448 -18.69 10.54 -23.25
CA ASN A 448 -19.65 9.76 -24.01
C ASN A 448 -19.37 9.83 -25.52
N LYS A 449 -19.00 10.99 -26.03
CA LYS A 449 -18.65 11.15 -27.45
C LYS A 449 -17.33 10.45 -27.78
N LEU A 450 -16.34 10.54 -26.90
CA LEU A 450 -15.08 9.81 -27.02
C LEU A 450 -15.31 8.30 -27.01
N GLN A 451 -16.18 7.79 -26.14
CA GLN A 451 -16.54 6.36 -26.14
C GLN A 451 -17.17 5.94 -27.47
N THR A 452 -18.09 6.76 -28.01
CA THR A 452 -18.69 6.48 -29.34
C THR A 452 -17.62 6.38 -30.42
N ILE A 453 -16.63 7.26 -30.42
CA ILE A 453 -15.51 7.23 -31.37
C ILE A 453 -14.70 5.94 -31.23
N VAL A 454 -14.38 5.54 -29.99
CA VAL A 454 -13.66 4.28 -29.69
C VAL A 454 -14.47 3.08 -30.21
N ASP A 455 -15.77 3.06 -29.97
CA ASP A 455 -16.66 1.98 -30.42
C ASP A 455 -16.76 1.92 -31.96
N ASP A 456 -16.78 3.09 -32.63
CA ASP A 456 -16.79 3.17 -34.09
C ASP A 456 -15.45 2.71 -34.71
N TRP A 457 -14.32 3.01 -34.07
CA TRP A 457 -12.99 2.68 -34.58
C TRP A 457 -12.66 1.20 -34.43
N TYR A 458 -12.96 0.63 -33.25
CA TYR A 458 -12.50 -0.73 -32.92
C TYR A 458 -13.61 -1.78 -32.90
N GLY A 459 -14.88 -1.35 -32.97
CA GLY A 459 -16.02 -2.27 -32.79
C GLY A 459 -16.04 -2.83 -31.35
N PRO A 460 -16.49 -4.09 -31.17
CA PRO A 460 -16.54 -4.71 -29.86
C PRO A 460 -15.12 -4.91 -29.30
N ILE A 461 -14.73 -4.11 -28.35
CA ILE A 461 -13.45 -4.27 -27.62
C ILE A 461 -13.54 -5.38 -26.59
N LYS A 462 -12.39 -5.95 -26.18
CA LYS A 462 -12.32 -6.94 -25.11
C LYS A 462 -13.11 -6.46 -23.88
N PRO A 463 -14.08 -7.25 -23.38
CA PRO A 463 -14.85 -6.84 -22.20
C PRO A 463 -13.96 -6.70 -20.97
N GLN A 464 -14.43 -5.88 -20.01
CA GLN A 464 -13.79 -5.81 -18.68
C GLN A 464 -13.83 -7.18 -17.99
N ASN A 465 -12.81 -7.43 -17.16
CA ASN A 465 -12.82 -8.62 -16.31
C ASN A 465 -14.16 -8.68 -15.53
N PRO A 466 -14.88 -9.81 -15.53
CA PRO A 466 -16.19 -9.93 -14.89
C PRO A 466 -16.17 -9.55 -13.39
N VAL A 467 -15.07 -9.84 -12.67
CA VAL A 467 -14.89 -9.45 -11.27
C VAL A 467 -15.00 -7.94 -11.10
N ILE A 468 -14.37 -7.17 -11.99
CA ILE A 468 -14.42 -5.71 -11.98
C ILE A 468 -15.78 -5.20 -12.48
N ALA A 469 -16.26 -5.70 -13.61
CA ALA A 469 -17.52 -5.27 -14.21
C ALA A 469 -18.73 -5.49 -13.28
N ASN A 470 -18.76 -6.58 -12.54
CA ASN A 470 -19.85 -6.88 -11.60
C ASN A 470 -19.87 -5.96 -10.39
N ARG A 471 -18.71 -5.48 -9.95
CA ARG A 471 -18.63 -4.49 -8.85
C ARG A 471 -19.38 -3.21 -9.19
N LEU A 472 -19.34 -2.77 -10.44
CA LEU A 472 -20.00 -1.56 -10.90
C LEU A 472 -21.53 -1.68 -11.01
N LYS A 473 -22.06 -2.90 -11.01
CA LYS A 473 -23.52 -3.15 -11.03
C LYS A 473 -24.15 -3.02 -9.65
N ILE A 474 -23.35 -2.94 -8.59
CA ILE A 474 -23.84 -2.81 -7.22
C ILE A 474 -24.28 -1.37 -6.96
N THR A 475 -25.50 -1.22 -6.50
CA THR A 475 -26.11 0.05 -6.09
C THR A 475 -26.45 0.01 -4.59
N GLU A 476 -26.86 1.14 -4.04
CA GLU A 476 -27.31 1.20 -2.64
C GLU A 476 -28.54 0.32 -2.36
N SER A 477 -29.38 0.09 -3.36
CA SER A 477 -30.58 -0.73 -3.26
C SER A 477 -30.36 -2.22 -3.52
N THR A 478 -29.14 -2.66 -3.87
CA THR A 478 -28.84 -4.07 -4.15
C THR A 478 -28.96 -4.89 -2.86
N LEU A 479 -29.78 -5.94 -2.89
CA LEU A 479 -29.97 -6.86 -1.77
C LEU A 479 -28.78 -7.82 -1.61
N GLY A 480 -28.62 -8.40 -0.40
CA GLY A 480 -27.48 -9.25 -0.06
C GLY A 480 -27.29 -10.46 -0.99
N ASP A 481 -28.38 -11.16 -1.34
CA ASP A 481 -28.33 -12.34 -2.22
C ASP A 481 -27.93 -12.00 -3.66
N ASP A 482 -28.42 -10.87 -4.18
CA ASP A 482 -28.04 -10.41 -5.51
C ASP A 482 -26.61 -9.85 -5.52
N ALA A 483 -26.20 -9.17 -4.45
CA ALA A 483 -24.83 -8.75 -4.26
C ALA A 483 -23.89 -9.96 -4.18
N ALA A 484 -24.26 -11.03 -3.49
CA ALA A 484 -23.46 -12.25 -3.39
C ALA A 484 -23.24 -12.93 -4.75
N LYS A 485 -24.27 -12.92 -5.63
CA LYS A 485 -24.13 -13.45 -7.01
C LYS A 485 -23.15 -12.63 -7.85
N LEU A 486 -23.08 -11.33 -7.64
CA LEU A 486 -22.22 -10.42 -8.41
C LEU A 486 -20.80 -10.34 -7.85
N LEU A 487 -20.66 -10.31 -6.51
CA LEU A 487 -19.39 -10.02 -5.83
C LEU A 487 -18.62 -11.27 -5.42
N LEU A 488 -19.33 -12.34 -5.01
CA LEU A 488 -18.70 -13.56 -4.55
C LEU A 488 -18.57 -14.56 -5.70
N GLN A 489 -17.47 -14.44 -6.42
CA GLN A 489 -17.15 -15.28 -7.58
C GLN A 489 -15.76 -15.92 -7.38
N PRO A 490 -15.66 -16.98 -6.54
CA PRO A 490 -14.38 -17.60 -6.20
C PRO A 490 -13.69 -18.29 -7.40
N ASP A 491 -14.45 -18.68 -8.41
CA ASP A 491 -13.94 -19.36 -9.61
C ASP A 491 -13.27 -18.41 -10.62
N LEU A 492 -13.44 -17.09 -10.45
CA LEU A 492 -12.80 -16.09 -11.30
C LEU A 492 -11.51 -15.59 -10.68
N VAL A 493 -10.49 -15.44 -11.50
CA VAL A 493 -9.17 -14.99 -11.03
C VAL A 493 -8.98 -13.49 -11.31
N HIS A 494 -8.88 -12.71 -10.24
CA HIS A 494 -8.40 -11.33 -10.27
C HIS A 494 -7.91 -10.92 -8.90
N SER A 495 -6.61 -10.91 -8.72
CA SER A 495 -5.98 -10.80 -7.40
C SER A 495 -6.48 -9.62 -6.55
N MET A 496 -6.58 -8.43 -7.12
CA MET A 496 -7.02 -7.23 -6.39
C MET A 496 -8.55 -7.13 -6.32
N GLY A 497 -9.23 -7.38 -7.44
CA GLY A 497 -10.68 -7.23 -7.55
C GLY A 497 -11.46 -8.21 -6.68
N GLN A 498 -11.02 -9.47 -6.56
CA GLN A 498 -11.69 -10.44 -5.70
C GLN A 498 -11.63 -10.03 -4.23
N PHE A 499 -10.47 -9.56 -3.75
CA PHE A 499 -10.32 -9.07 -2.38
C PHE A 499 -11.19 -7.85 -2.13
N SER A 500 -11.20 -6.89 -3.06
CA SER A 500 -12.03 -5.69 -2.99
C SER A 500 -13.52 -6.04 -2.90
N ASN A 501 -13.98 -6.96 -3.77
CA ASN A 501 -15.39 -7.39 -3.82
C ASN A 501 -15.80 -8.14 -2.53
N LEU A 502 -14.97 -9.07 -2.07
CA LEU A 502 -15.21 -9.82 -0.84
C LEU A 502 -15.22 -8.88 0.38
N SER A 503 -14.25 -7.97 0.48
CA SER A 503 -14.19 -6.94 1.53
C SER A 503 -15.44 -6.07 1.55
N TYR A 504 -15.86 -5.58 0.39
CA TYR A 504 -17.07 -4.78 0.28
C TYR A 504 -18.31 -5.57 0.69
N PHE A 505 -18.43 -6.83 0.25
CA PHE A 505 -19.55 -7.70 0.62
C PHE A 505 -19.64 -7.88 2.14
N ILE A 506 -18.51 -8.23 2.78
CA ILE A 506 -18.48 -8.46 4.23
C ILE A 506 -18.89 -7.19 4.98
N LYS A 507 -18.29 -6.05 4.64
CA LYS A 507 -18.58 -4.77 5.33
C LYS A 507 -20.01 -4.29 5.19
N ARG A 508 -20.65 -4.57 4.05
CA ARG A 508 -21.98 -4.02 3.77
C ARG A 508 -23.13 -4.96 4.14
N TYR A 509 -22.93 -6.26 4.00
CA TYR A 509 -24.03 -7.24 4.08
C TYR A 509 -23.90 -8.21 5.25
N LEU A 510 -22.77 -8.24 5.93
CA LEU A 510 -22.60 -9.08 7.11
C LEU A 510 -22.56 -8.21 8.38
N THR A 511 -23.03 -8.79 9.49
CA THR A 511 -22.94 -8.20 10.83
C THR A 511 -22.43 -9.23 11.83
N PRO A 512 -21.90 -8.80 13.00
CA PRO A 512 -21.39 -9.73 13.99
C PRO A 512 -22.50 -10.68 14.48
N GLY A 513 -22.25 -12.01 14.39
CA GLY A 513 -23.12 -13.02 14.96
C GLY A 513 -24.52 -13.12 14.36
N MET A 514 -24.64 -12.97 13.06
CA MET A 514 -25.92 -13.12 12.36
C MET A 514 -26.59 -14.45 12.70
N GLU A 515 -27.87 -14.41 13.05
CA GLU A 515 -28.64 -15.63 13.34
C GLU A 515 -28.82 -16.50 12.09
N PHE A 516 -28.95 -15.87 10.95
CA PHE A 516 -29.10 -16.54 9.65
C PHE A 516 -28.18 -15.90 8.60
N LEU A 517 -27.47 -16.72 7.89
CA LEU A 517 -26.75 -16.38 6.66
C LEU A 517 -27.06 -17.45 5.62
N ASP A 518 -27.41 -17.03 4.41
CA ASP A 518 -27.76 -17.94 3.34
C ASP A 518 -26.67 -19.02 3.14
N PRO A 519 -27.05 -20.32 3.07
CA PRO A 519 -26.08 -21.42 2.91
C PRO A 519 -25.22 -21.31 1.65
N GLU A 520 -25.72 -20.69 0.56
CA GLU A 520 -24.93 -20.46 -0.65
C GLU A 520 -23.83 -19.43 -0.39
N ILE A 521 -24.14 -18.35 0.34
CA ILE A 521 -23.16 -17.35 0.76
C ILE A 521 -22.10 -17.99 1.66
N VAL A 522 -22.51 -18.78 2.65
CA VAL A 522 -21.59 -19.52 3.50
C VAL A 522 -20.66 -20.42 2.67
N GLN A 523 -21.21 -21.15 1.69
CA GLN A 523 -20.42 -22.03 0.83
C GLN A 523 -19.41 -21.25 -0.02
N LYS A 524 -19.77 -20.08 -0.54
CA LYS A 524 -18.84 -19.21 -1.28
C LYS A 524 -17.71 -18.69 -0.38
N LEU A 525 -18.03 -18.28 0.86
CA LEU A 525 -17.02 -17.88 1.85
C LEU A 525 -16.09 -19.04 2.21
N ILE A 526 -16.62 -20.26 2.37
CA ILE A 526 -15.82 -21.48 2.60
C ILE A 526 -14.88 -21.73 1.39
N THR A 527 -15.35 -21.52 0.17
CA THR A 527 -14.52 -21.69 -1.02
C THR A 527 -13.37 -20.68 -1.03
N TYR A 528 -13.62 -19.42 -0.69
CA TYR A 528 -12.54 -18.42 -0.52
C TYR A 528 -11.60 -18.78 0.64
N ALA A 529 -12.10 -19.30 1.76
CA ALA A 529 -11.30 -19.73 2.89
C ALA A 529 -10.33 -20.89 2.54
N LYS A 530 -10.64 -21.67 1.49
CA LYS A 530 -9.77 -22.72 0.94
C LYS A 530 -8.82 -22.25 -0.15
N SER A 531 -8.88 -20.97 -0.52
CA SER A 531 -7.98 -20.40 -1.56
C SER A 531 -6.50 -20.57 -1.17
N GLU A 532 -5.64 -20.75 -2.17
CA GLU A 532 -4.19 -20.66 -1.98
C GLU A 532 -3.72 -19.22 -1.73
N ASP A 533 -4.53 -18.25 -2.07
CA ASP A 533 -4.28 -16.85 -1.81
C ASP A 533 -4.50 -16.52 -0.33
N ILE A 534 -3.41 -16.19 0.37
CA ILE A 534 -3.40 -15.98 1.83
C ILE A 534 -4.30 -14.82 2.25
N ASP A 535 -4.33 -13.74 1.48
CA ASP A 535 -5.15 -12.56 1.80
C ASP A 535 -6.65 -12.87 1.64
N LEU A 536 -7.03 -13.55 0.55
CA LEU A 536 -8.42 -14.00 0.34
C LEU A 536 -8.85 -15.02 1.39
N LYS A 537 -7.99 -15.99 1.71
CA LYS A 537 -8.21 -16.98 2.76
C LYS A 537 -8.47 -16.30 4.10
N ALA A 538 -7.59 -15.40 4.52
CA ALA A 538 -7.71 -14.70 5.80
C ALA A 538 -8.96 -13.81 5.86
N LEU A 539 -9.29 -13.10 4.78
CA LEU A 539 -10.50 -12.28 4.71
C LEU A 539 -11.78 -13.12 4.79
N ALA A 540 -11.81 -14.28 4.12
CA ALA A 540 -12.95 -15.19 4.18
C ALA A 540 -13.12 -15.84 5.56
N LEU A 541 -12.01 -16.26 6.20
CA LEU A 541 -12.02 -16.76 7.57
C LEU A 541 -12.48 -15.66 8.54
N ALA A 542 -12.03 -14.42 8.37
CA ALA A 542 -12.51 -13.29 9.15
C ALA A 542 -14.01 -13.07 8.96
N GLY A 543 -14.51 -13.10 7.72
CA GLY A 543 -15.93 -12.95 7.41
C GLY A 543 -16.80 -14.05 8.01
N LEU A 544 -16.37 -15.32 7.93
CA LEU A 544 -17.05 -16.46 8.57
C LEU A 544 -17.03 -16.35 10.09
N HIS A 545 -15.87 -16.05 10.67
CA HIS A 545 -15.74 -15.89 12.13
C HIS A 545 -16.58 -14.72 12.62
N TYR A 546 -16.51 -13.58 11.96
CA TYR A 546 -17.26 -12.36 12.27
C TYR A 546 -18.78 -12.57 12.25
N SER A 547 -19.29 -13.16 11.16
CA SER A 547 -20.74 -13.31 10.98
C SER A 547 -21.35 -14.53 11.66
N GLN A 548 -20.59 -15.60 11.87
CA GLN A 548 -21.06 -16.91 12.30
C GLN A 548 -20.31 -17.47 13.52
N TYR A 549 -19.78 -16.62 14.42
CA TYR A 549 -18.99 -17.06 15.55
C TYR A 549 -19.76 -17.97 16.54
N ASN A 550 -21.10 -17.93 16.53
CA ASN A 550 -21.96 -18.82 17.33
C ASN A 550 -22.29 -20.15 16.63
N ASN A 551 -21.86 -20.35 15.38
CA ASN A 551 -22.19 -21.53 14.59
C ASN A 551 -21.12 -22.62 14.76
N LEU A 552 -21.45 -23.68 15.49
CA LEU A 552 -20.53 -24.79 15.79
C LEU A 552 -19.96 -25.48 14.54
N LYS A 553 -20.70 -25.52 13.43
CA LYS A 553 -20.20 -26.11 12.18
C LYS A 553 -19.10 -25.23 11.58
N ILE A 554 -19.28 -23.93 11.62
CA ILE A 554 -18.28 -22.96 11.13
C ILE A 554 -17.06 -22.95 12.04
N GLN A 555 -17.23 -22.98 13.36
CA GLN A 555 -16.10 -23.09 14.30
C GLN A 555 -15.25 -24.35 14.01
N LYS A 556 -15.89 -25.52 13.83
CA LYS A 556 -15.19 -26.75 13.48
C LYS A 556 -14.48 -26.67 12.13
N PHE A 557 -15.11 -26.01 11.15
CA PHE A 557 -14.48 -25.77 9.84
C PHE A 557 -13.22 -24.91 10.00
N ILE A 558 -13.31 -23.79 10.75
CA ILE A 558 -12.19 -22.88 11.00
C ILE A 558 -11.01 -23.60 11.66
N VAL A 559 -11.25 -24.38 12.72
CA VAL A 559 -10.20 -25.15 13.41
C VAL A 559 -9.52 -26.12 12.44
N LYS A 560 -10.32 -26.86 11.66
CA LYS A 560 -9.77 -27.79 10.67
C LYS A 560 -8.91 -27.10 9.62
N GLU A 561 -9.34 -25.95 9.10
CA GLU A 561 -8.55 -25.18 8.12
C GLU A 561 -7.23 -24.69 8.71
N LEU A 562 -7.22 -24.31 10.00
CA LEU A 562 -5.97 -23.89 10.68
C LEU A 562 -5.01 -25.06 10.86
N ASP A 563 -5.50 -26.23 11.24
CA ASP A 563 -4.66 -27.43 11.41
C ASP A 563 -3.98 -27.85 10.08
N GLU A 564 -4.57 -27.47 8.93
CA GLU A 564 -4.07 -27.78 7.59
C GLU A 564 -3.08 -26.71 7.04
N LEU A 565 -2.89 -25.57 7.73
CA LEU A 565 -2.06 -24.46 7.22
C LEU A 565 -0.54 -24.69 7.31
N GLY A 566 -0.08 -25.46 8.31
CA GLY A 566 1.34 -25.65 8.56
C GLY A 566 2.09 -24.31 8.70
N ASP A 567 3.17 -24.12 7.95
CA ASP A 567 4.01 -22.90 8.01
C ASP A 567 3.27 -21.61 7.63
N LYS A 568 2.12 -21.69 6.98
CA LYS A 568 1.29 -20.52 6.60
C LYS A 568 0.41 -20.03 7.75
N GLU A 569 0.31 -20.74 8.86
CA GLU A 569 -0.63 -20.45 9.94
C GLU A 569 -0.42 -19.04 10.52
N GLU A 570 0.81 -18.69 10.87
CA GLU A 570 1.15 -17.36 11.40
C GLU A 570 0.68 -16.25 10.45
N SER A 571 1.00 -16.38 9.18
CA SER A 571 0.69 -15.39 8.15
C SER A 571 -0.82 -15.21 7.94
N VAL A 572 -1.59 -16.30 7.98
CA VAL A 572 -3.06 -16.26 7.87
C VAL A 572 -3.69 -15.67 9.13
N ARG A 573 -3.28 -16.11 10.33
CA ARG A 573 -3.82 -15.59 11.60
C ARG A 573 -3.55 -14.11 11.78
N ARG A 574 -2.34 -13.64 11.41
CA ARG A 574 -1.97 -12.24 11.49
C ARG A 574 -2.93 -11.37 10.68
N ARG A 575 -3.17 -11.72 9.43
CA ARG A 575 -4.13 -11.03 8.57
C ARG A 575 -5.55 -11.08 9.13
N TRP A 576 -6.00 -12.25 9.48
CA TRP A 576 -7.34 -12.48 10.00
C TRP A 576 -7.62 -11.67 11.28
N GLY A 577 -6.70 -11.70 12.25
CA GLY A 577 -6.83 -10.92 13.49
C GLY A 577 -6.86 -9.41 13.22
N LEU A 578 -5.97 -8.91 12.35
CA LEU A 578 -5.94 -7.49 11.96
C LEU A 578 -7.19 -7.08 11.17
N ILE A 579 -7.78 -7.94 10.36
CA ILE A 579 -9.05 -7.67 9.67
C ILE A 579 -10.19 -7.53 10.67
N LEU A 580 -10.26 -8.38 11.67
CA LEU A 580 -11.27 -8.29 12.74
C LEU A 580 -11.08 -7.03 13.61
N ASP A 581 -9.83 -6.68 13.92
CA ASP A 581 -9.50 -5.44 14.62
C ASP A 581 -9.92 -4.20 13.81
N TYR A 582 -9.68 -4.22 12.50
CA TYR A 582 -10.16 -3.17 11.60
C TYR A 582 -11.69 -3.04 11.63
N PHE A 583 -12.44 -4.14 11.58
CA PHE A 583 -13.91 -4.09 11.70
C PHE A 583 -14.33 -3.50 13.05
N GLY A 584 -13.66 -3.89 14.14
CA GLY A 584 -13.87 -3.30 15.46
C GLY A 584 -13.63 -1.78 15.47
N THR A 585 -12.56 -1.33 14.82
CA THR A 585 -12.24 0.09 14.70
C THR A 585 -13.30 0.86 13.92
N VAL A 586 -13.83 0.30 12.82
CA VAL A 586 -14.91 0.93 12.06
C VAL A 586 -16.17 1.10 12.92
N TYR A 587 -16.58 0.08 13.69
CA TYR A 587 -17.69 0.18 14.63
C TYR A 587 -17.42 1.20 15.75
N TYR A 588 -16.23 1.19 16.30
CA TYR A 588 -15.84 2.13 17.36
C TYR A 588 -15.94 3.58 16.89
N LEU A 589 -15.43 3.88 15.71
CA LEU A 589 -15.47 5.23 15.12
C LEU A 589 -16.89 5.66 14.74
N SER A 590 -17.78 4.71 14.41
CA SER A 590 -19.20 4.99 14.16
C SER A 590 -20.05 5.12 15.45
N GLY A 591 -19.45 4.90 16.63
CA GLY A 591 -20.13 4.96 17.92
C GLY A 591 -20.81 3.65 18.34
N ASP A 592 -20.75 2.60 17.53
CA ASP A 592 -21.32 1.28 17.84
C ASP A 592 -20.36 0.46 18.70
N ARG A 593 -20.26 0.83 19.98
CA ARG A 593 -19.36 0.17 20.94
C ARG A 593 -19.64 -1.33 21.14
N PRO A 594 -20.90 -1.82 21.23
CA PRO A 594 -21.16 -3.25 21.38
C PRO A 594 -20.54 -4.10 20.28
N ASN A 595 -20.75 -3.72 19.01
CA ASN A 595 -20.18 -4.43 17.87
C ASN A 595 -18.65 -4.24 17.79
N ALA A 596 -18.11 -3.07 18.17
CA ALA A 596 -16.67 -2.85 18.28
C ALA A 596 -16.02 -3.83 19.28
N ILE A 597 -16.57 -3.93 20.51
CA ILE A 597 -16.08 -4.84 21.54
C ILE A 597 -16.13 -6.29 21.03
N GLN A 598 -17.24 -6.70 20.41
CA GLN A 598 -17.38 -8.03 19.85
C GLN A 598 -16.28 -8.34 18.83
N CYS A 599 -16.03 -7.45 17.89
CA CYS A 599 -14.98 -7.61 16.87
C CYS A 599 -13.58 -7.70 17.49
N TYR A 600 -13.26 -6.85 18.47
CA TYR A 600 -11.97 -6.89 19.16
C TYR A 600 -11.81 -8.16 20.01
N GLU A 601 -12.88 -8.69 20.58
CA GLU A 601 -12.86 -9.99 21.27
C GLU A 601 -12.58 -11.14 20.31
N LEU A 602 -13.20 -11.15 19.13
CA LEU A 602 -12.92 -12.11 18.07
C LEU A 602 -11.47 -11.98 17.56
N ALA A 603 -10.99 -10.76 17.38
CA ALA A 603 -9.59 -10.49 17.00
C ALA A 603 -8.61 -11.04 18.05
N ARG A 604 -8.90 -10.83 19.34
CA ARG A 604 -8.10 -11.35 20.47
C ARG A 604 -8.10 -12.88 20.54
N GLN A 605 -9.17 -13.55 20.13
CA GLN A 605 -9.18 -15.02 20.04
C GLN A 605 -8.18 -15.53 18.99
N VAL A 606 -7.99 -14.78 17.90
CA VAL A 606 -7.05 -15.10 16.81
C VAL A 606 -5.62 -14.73 17.16
N LEU A 607 -5.41 -13.54 17.77
CA LEU A 607 -4.12 -12.96 18.14
C LEU A 607 -4.14 -12.57 19.64
N PRO A 608 -4.02 -13.52 20.58
CA PRO A 608 -4.22 -13.25 22.01
C PRO A 608 -3.21 -12.29 22.60
N ASP A 609 -2.00 -12.21 22.04
CA ASP A 609 -0.89 -11.42 22.57
C ASP A 609 -0.66 -10.09 21.84
N ASP A 610 -1.43 -9.80 20.81
CA ASP A 610 -1.30 -8.52 20.08
C ASP A 610 -1.64 -7.32 20.97
N LYS A 611 -0.66 -6.40 21.11
CA LYS A 611 -0.77 -5.23 21.99
C LYS A 611 -1.82 -4.23 21.50
N THR A 612 -1.92 -4.04 20.19
CA THR A 612 -2.86 -3.09 19.57
C THR A 612 -4.29 -3.53 19.79
N ILE A 613 -4.60 -4.81 19.55
CA ILE A 613 -5.92 -5.39 19.79
C ILE A 613 -6.31 -5.26 21.27
N LYS A 614 -5.38 -5.57 22.21
CA LYS A 614 -5.61 -5.42 23.66
C LYS A 614 -5.94 -3.96 24.01
N THR A 615 -5.20 -3.01 23.45
CA THR A 615 -5.40 -1.57 23.67
C THR A 615 -6.74 -1.10 23.12
N ASN A 616 -7.09 -1.47 21.89
CA ASN A 616 -8.36 -1.12 21.25
C ASN A 616 -9.55 -1.69 22.03
N LEU A 617 -9.48 -2.95 22.47
CA LEU A 617 -10.50 -3.57 23.30
C LEU A 617 -10.68 -2.84 24.65
N SER A 618 -9.57 -2.50 25.31
CA SER A 618 -9.62 -1.73 26.56
C SER A 618 -10.28 -0.37 26.38
N ARG A 619 -9.91 0.35 25.32
CA ARG A 619 -10.49 1.66 24.98
C ARG A 619 -11.98 1.57 24.65
N ALA A 620 -12.41 0.51 23.94
CA ALA A 620 -13.83 0.35 23.62
C ALA A 620 -14.68 0.01 24.85
N ARG A 621 -14.10 -0.63 25.88
CA ARG A 621 -14.77 -0.95 27.15
C ARG A 621 -14.83 0.23 28.12
N SER A 622 -13.90 1.18 28.06
CA SER A 622 -13.91 2.43 28.82
C SER A 622 -14.93 3.42 28.28
#